data_1e7a681b32c130079b10cdfb300df5d8
#
_entry.id   1e7a681b32c130079b10cdfb300df5d8
#
_cell.length_a   1.000
_cell.length_b   1.000
_cell.length_c   1.000
_cell.angle_alpha   90.00
_cell.angle_beta   90.00
_cell.angle_gamma   90.00
#
_symmetry.space_group_name_H-M   'P 1'
#
loop_
_entity.id
_entity.type
_entity.pdbx_description
1 polymer ?
#
loop_
_entity_poly.entity_id
_entity_poly.type
_entity_poly.pdbx_seq_one_letter_code
_entity_poly.pdbx_strand_id
1 'polypeptide(L)'
;MKAKFHIPDIWVHKDLNLYLIDMIKEHPEFFYDDIEIASCYGCFPSALWNGGRALGGLALETQITSTIKAFNDRNVPIRYTFTNPTLTEKDLKDKFCNHLCAIAENGFNELIVNKPFLEDYVRRNYPKFPLISSTVKQIEDYDQLMEEFKKDYKLVVLDYNWNNDFEKLDKIPQELRSRVEILINPYCTPHCKRRKQHYEVLGESQRKCSKQTIYEQLGAVRSVKDPMEDANNFNCPNTRYNFYQITHYSTFVSNNDVYGRYLDMGFNNFKIEGRVLSKPNVIESYVYYLVKPEYRDRVRLEMLTHRPQV
;
A
#
# COMPACT_ATOMS: atom_id res chain seq x y z
N MET A 1 7.70 -19.41 -11.48
CA MET A 1 7.82 -17.93 -11.44
C MET A 1 7.66 -17.49 -9.99
N LYS A 2 8.50 -16.59 -9.50
CA LYS A 2 8.45 -16.15 -8.10
C LYS A 2 7.25 -15.23 -7.84
N ALA A 3 6.46 -15.51 -6.80
CA ALA A 3 5.36 -14.65 -6.36
C ALA A 3 5.91 -13.50 -5.50
N LYS A 4 5.72 -12.27 -5.94
CA LYS A 4 6.22 -11.05 -5.32
C LYS A 4 5.11 -10.35 -4.55
N PHE A 5 5.24 -10.31 -3.22
CA PHE A 5 4.25 -9.69 -2.35
C PHE A 5 4.67 -8.29 -1.92
N HIS A 6 3.74 -7.34 -2.04
CA HIS A 6 3.86 -5.96 -1.59
C HIS A 6 3.02 -5.80 -0.34
N ILE A 7 3.68 -5.71 0.83
CA ILE A 7 3.01 -5.73 2.14
C ILE A 7 2.69 -4.33 2.64
N PRO A 8 1.61 -4.16 3.42
CA PRO A 8 1.14 -2.84 3.85
C PRO A 8 1.85 -2.34 5.10
N ASP A 9 1.96 -1.02 5.17
CA ASP A 9 2.17 -0.20 6.34
C ASP A 9 3.59 -0.20 6.93
N ILE A 10 4.38 0.73 6.43
CA ILE A 10 5.75 0.97 6.92
C ILE A 10 5.80 1.60 8.33
N TRP A 11 4.67 2.05 8.89
CA TRP A 11 4.61 2.79 10.14
C TRP A 11 3.85 2.06 11.23
N VAL A 12 2.52 1.88 11.07
CA VAL A 12 1.67 1.27 12.11
C VAL A 12 2.01 -0.21 12.33
N HIS A 13 2.32 -0.93 11.25
CA HIS A 13 2.66 -2.35 11.28
C HIS A 13 4.16 -2.63 11.06
N LYS A 14 5.03 -1.62 11.27
CA LYS A 14 6.47 -1.74 11.04
C LYS A 14 7.05 -3.00 11.68
N ASP A 15 6.88 -3.15 12.98
CA ASP A 15 7.50 -4.24 13.73
C ASP A 15 6.95 -5.62 13.34
N LEU A 16 5.64 -5.69 13.05
CA LEU A 16 5.02 -6.90 12.51
C LEU A 16 5.61 -7.30 11.16
N ASN A 17 5.83 -6.32 10.29
CA ASN A 17 6.39 -6.54 8.95
C ASN A 17 7.85 -6.95 9.00
N LEU A 18 8.66 -6.31 9.86
CA LEU A 18 10.05 -6.71 10.04
C LEU A 18 10.15 -8.13 10.61
N TYR A 19 9.30 -8.47 11.58
CA TYR A 19 9.22 -9.82 12.12
C TYR A 19 8.82 -10.86 11.06
N LEU A 20 7.84 -10.55 10.21
CA LEU A 20 7.46 -11.43 9.08
C LEU A 20 8.64 -11.67 8.13
N ILE A 21 9.35 -10.60 7.75
CA ILE A 21 10.49 -10.69 6.83
C ILE A 21 11.60 -11.56 7.42
N ASP A 22 11.91 -11.37 8.72
CA ASP A 22 12.91 -12.15 9.42
C ASP A 22 12.47 -13.61 9.56
N MET A 23 11.20 -13.87 9.90
CA MET A 23 10.65 -15.23 10.00
C MET A 23 10.70 -15.99 8.65
N ILE A 24 10.43 -15.32 7.52
CA ILE A 24 10.55 -15.95 6.19
C ILE A 24 12.00 -16.39 5.93
N LYS A 25 12.98 -15.62 6.39
CA LYS A 25 14.40 -15.92 6.23
C LYS A 25 14.86 -17.03 7.16
N GLU A 26 14.38 -17.04 8.41
CA GLU A 26 14.81 -17.97 9.48
C GLU A 26 14.08 -19.31 9.39
N HIS A 27 12.84 -19.31 8.93
CA HIS A 27 11.93 -20.46 8.83
C HIS A 27 11.29 -20.59 7.46
N PRO A 28 12.08 -20.71 6.38
CA PRO A 28 11.52 -20.78 5.02
C PRO A 28 10.57 -21.98 4.83
N GLU A 29 10.71 -23.04 5.62
CA GLU A 29 9.84 -24.21 5.58
C GLU A 29 8.38 -23.91 5.91
N PHE A 30 8.08 -22.82 6.64
CA PHE A 30 6.71 -22.45 7.00
C PHE A 30 5.96 -21.81 5.84
N PHE A 31 6.67 -21.28 4.87
CA PHE A 31 6.13 -20.43 3.80
C PHE A 31 6.07 -21.20 2.48
N TYR A 32 5.20 -20.72 1.58
CA TYR A 32 5.18 -21.24 0.21
C TYR A 32 6.55 -21.05 -0.44
N ASP A 33 6.92 -21.99 -1.30
CA ASP A 33 8.15 -21.90 -2.06
C ASP A 33 8.07 -20.76 -3.08
N ASP A 34 9.22 -20.20 -3.47
CA ASP A 34 9.30 -19.13 -4.45
C ASP A 34 8.47 -17.86 -4.14
N ILE A 35 8.32 -17.49 -2.87
CA ILE A 35 7.79 -16.18 -2.48
C ILE A 35 8.90 -15.15 -2.28
N GLU A 36 8.52 -13.88 -2.38
CA GLU A 36 9.37 -12.73 -2.11
C GLU A 36 8.55 -11.61 -1.49
N ILE A 37 9.03 -11.00 -0.41
CA ILE A 37 8.52 -9.69 0.04
C ILE A 37 9.22 -8.63 -0.80
N ALA A 38 8.57 -8.21 -1.88
CA ALA A 38 9.16 -7.33 -2.89
C ALA A 38 9.13 -5.85 -2.50
N SER A 39 8.29 -5.44 -1.56
CA SER A 39 8.30 -4.10 -0.95
C SER A 39 7.38 -4.02 0.26
N CYS A 40 7.60 -2.99 1.09
CA CYS A 40 6.61 -2.55 2.07
C CYS A 40 6.12 -1.14 1.70
N TYR A 41 4.79 -0.95 1.59
CA TYR A 41 4.23 0.32 1.15
C TYR A 41 3.47 1.03 2.29
N GLY A 42 3.50 2.35 2.29
CA GLY A 42 2.84 3.18 3.30
C GLY A 42 3.35 4.61 3.27
N CYS A 43 3.12 5.34 4.35
CA CYS A 43 3.68 6.66 4.53
C CYS A 43 3.87 6.96 6.01
N PHE A 44 4.59 8.02 6.31
CA PHE A 44 4.72 8.53 7.67
C PHE A 44 3.54 9.44 8.03
N PRO A 45 3.22 9.58 9.34
CA PRO A 45 2.17 10.46 9.82
C PRO A 45 2.28 11.88 9.26
N SER A 46 1.13 12.48 9.00
CA SER A 46 0.99 13.88 8.55
C SER A 46 1.66 14.25 7.22
N ALA A 47 2.16 13.30 6.44
CA ALA A 47 2.63 13.57 5.09
C ALA A 47 1.46 13.98 4.20
N LEU A 48 1.44 15.24 3.74
CA LEU A 48 0.34 15.82 2.95
C LEU A 48 0.03 15.03 1.66
N TRP A 49 1.07 14.49 1.01
CA TRP A 49 0.92 13.76 -0.25
C TRP A 49 0.39 12.33 -0.07
N ASN A 50 0.37 11.81 1.18
CA ASN A 50 -0.19 10.49 1.46
C ASN A 50 -1.67 10.40 1.11
N GLY A 51 -2.10 9.30 0.49
CA GLY A 51 -3.49 9.05 0.12
C GLY A 51 -3.94 7.61 0.33
N GLY A 52 -5.23 7.38 0.05
CA GLY A 52 -5.89 6.09 0.23
C GLY A 52 -6.19 5.70 1.68
N ARG A 53 -5.43 6.21 2.64
CA ARG A 53 -5.70 6.16 4.09
C ARG A 53 -5.11 7.41 4.72
N ALA A 54 -5.86 8.09 5.58
CA ALA A 54 -5.34 9.23 6.33
C ALA A 54 -4.57 8.72 7.57
N LEU A 55 -3.50 9.42 7.89
CA LEU A 55 -2.60 9.07 8.99
C LEU A 55 -2.12 10.35 9.68
N GLY A 56 -2.63 10.59 10.87
CA GLY A 56 -2.25 11.71 11.74
C GLY A 56 -1.14 11.33 12.72
N GLY A 57 -0.64 12.33 13.43
CA GLY A 57 0.42 12.18 14.43
C GLY A 57 1.75 12.76 13.97
N LEU A 58 2.82 12.46 14.70
CA LEU A 58 4.17 12.96 14.48
C LEU A 58 5.14 11.78 14.28
N ALA A 59 6.00 11.91 13.30
CA ALA A 59 7.16 11.04 13.14
C ALA A 59 8.43 11.88 13.26
N LEU A 60 9.32 11.50 14.17
CA LEU A 60 10.63 12.13 14.30
C LEU A 60 11.56 11.68 13.17
N GLU A 61 12.50 12.52 12.76
CA GLU A 61 13.45 12.20 11.70
C GLU A 61 14.24 10.90 12.00
N THR A 62 14.63 10.70 13.26
CA THR A 62 15.31 9.48 13.69
C THR A 62 14.44 8.22 13.52
N GLN A 63 13.13 8.34 13.75
CA GLN A 63 12.18 7.23 13.53
C GLN A 63 11.98 6.96 12.04
N ILE A 64 11.91 8.03 11.22
CA ILE A 64 11.77 7.93 9.76
C ILE A 64 13.01 7.22 9.18
N THR A 65 14.20 7.72 9.46
CA THR A 65 15.46 7.19 8.94
C THR A 65 15.74 5.77 9.41
N SER A 66 15.50 5.47 10.71
CA SER A 66 15.64 4.11 11.23
C SER A 66 14.64 3.13 10.62
N THR A 67 13.41 3.57 10.31
CA THR A 67 12.41 2.74 9.64
C THR A 67 12.83 2.41 8.20
N ILE A 68 13.24 3.40 7.42
CA ILE A 68 13.74 3.21 6.05
C ILE A 68 14.92 2.24 6.07
N LYS A 69 15.89 2.48 6.96
CA LYS A 69 17.08 1.65 7.11
C LYS A 69 16.71 0.20 7.46
N ALA A 70 15.79 -0.02 8.40
CA ALA A 70 15.41 -1.35 8.86
C ALA A 70 14.83 -2.24 7.73
N PHE A 71 14.03 -1.66 6.83
CA PHE A 71 13.54 -2.36 5.64
C PHE A 71 14.64 -2.55 4.60
N ASN A 72 15.43 -1.51 4.32
CA ASN A 72 16.47 -1.59 3.29
C ASN A 72 17.60 -2.57 3.67
N ASP A 73 17.99 -2.66 4.95
CA ASP A 73 18.95 -3.66 5.46
C ASP A 73 18.48 -5.11 5.24
N ARG A 74 17.16 -5.32 5.13
CA ARG A 74 16.54 -6.61 4.80
C ARG A 74 16.29 -6.81 3.30
N ASN A 75 16.85 -5.92 2.48
CA ASN A 75 16.65 -5.91 1.02
C ASN A 75 15.17 -5.75 0.60
N VAL A 76 14.39 -5.02 1.39
CA VAL A 76 13.00 -4.68 1.08
C VAL A 76 12.88 -3.17 0.86
N PRO A 77 12.56 -2.70 -0.35
CA PRO A 77 12.31 -1.29 -0.60
C PRO A 77 11.03 -0.82 0.09
N ILE A 78 11.05 0.41 0.60
CA ILE A 78 9.80 1.08 0.99
C ILE A 78 9.17 1.76 -0.22
N ARG A 79 7.82 1.89 -0.19
CA ARG A 79 7.04 2.60 -1.20
C ARG A 79 6.18 3.65 -0.54
N TYR A 80 6.49 4.93 -0.73
CA TYR A 80 5.59 5.97 -0.27
C TYR A 80 4.30 6.01 -1.09
N THR A 81 3.17 6.18 -0.40
CA THR A 81 1.84 6.26 -1.02
C THR A 81 1.44 7.71 -1.27
N PHE A 82 2.13 8.39 -2.19
CA PHE A 82 1.86 9.78 -2.55
C PHE A 82 0.68 9.88 -3.52
N THR A 83 -0.48 9.50 -3.01
CA THR A 83 -1.70 9.27 -3.79
C THR A 83 -2.90 10.09 -3.33
N ASN A 84 -2.67 11.18 -2.60
CA ASN A 84 -3.75 12.07 -2.15
C ASN A 84 -4.45 12.71 -3.37
N PRO A 85 -5.74 12.42 -3.61
CA PRO A 85 -6.45 12.93 -4.79
C PRO A 85 -6.78 14.42 -4.71
N THR A 86 -6.69 15.05 -3.53
CA THR A 86 -7.06 16.46 -3.32
C THR A 86 -5.88 17.42 -3.50
N LEU A 87 -4.70 16.89 -3.86
CA LEU A 87 -3.51 17.71 -4.10
C LEU A 87 -3.70 18.68 -5.26
N THR A 88 -3.09 19.84 -5.12
CA THR A 88 -2.92 20.86 -6.13
C THR A 88 -1.42 21.14 -6.35
N GLU A 89 -1.07 21.86 -7.41
CA GLU A 89 0.34 22.21 -7.67
C GLU A 89 0.99 23.03 -6.55
N LYS A 90 0.19 23.79 -5.76
CA LYS A 90 0.69 24.53 -4.60
C LYS A 90 1.26 23.61 -3.53
N ASP A 91 0.73 22.39 -3.43
CA ASP A 91 1.12 21.38 -2.44
C ASP A 91 2.48 20.73 -2.75
N LEU A 92 3.01 20.91 -3.97
CA LEU A 92 4.37 20.48 -4.35
C LEU A 92 5.48 21.11 -3.49
N LYS A 93 5.19 22.26 -2.86
CA LYS A 93 6.11 22.97 -1.97
C LYS A 93 6.07 22.49 -0.52
N ASP A 94 5.31 21.42 -0.22
CA ASP A 94 5.25 20.86 1.13
C ASP A 94 6.64 20.40 1.58
N LYS A 95 7.14 21.03 2.66
CA LYS A 95 8.52 20.81 3.13
C LYS A 95 8.72 19.40 3.66
N PHE A 96 7.72 18.85 4.35
CA PHE A 96 7.85 17.54 4.96
C PHE A 96 7.86 16.42 3.90
N CYS A 97 6.96 16.49 2.92
CA CYS A 97 6.94 15.50 1.83
C CYS A 97 8.22 15.56 0.97
N ASN A 98 8.74 16.77 0.70
CA ASN A 98 10.03 16.93 0.02
C ASN A 98 11.20 16.38 0.85
N HIS A 99 11.18 16.58 2.16
CA HIS A 99 12.18 16.00 3.07
C HIS A 99 12.11 14.46 3.06
N LEU A 100 10.91 13.88 3.10
CA LEU A 100 10.73 12.43 2.96
C LEU A 100 11.32 11.88 1.65
N CYS A 101 11.14 12.61 0.54
CA CYS A 101 11.78 12.26 -0.74
C CYS A 101 13.30 12.29 -0.61
N ALA A 102 13.85 13.38 -0.08
CA ALA A 102 15.31 13.58 0.02
C ALA A 102 16.00 12.48 0.85
N ILE A 103 15.33 12.01 1.94
CA ILE A 103 15.92 10.95 2.80
C ILE A 103 15.81 9.56 2.16
N ALA A 104 14.74 9.31 1.39
CA ALA A 104 14.46 7.97 0.87
C ALA A 104 14.97 7.73 -0.55
N GLU A 105 15.37 8.78 -1.28
CA GLU A 105 15.83 8.65 -2.66
C GLU A 105 17.21 7.99 -2.73
N ASN A 106 17.23 6.71 -3.09
CA ASN A 106 18.45 5.92 -3.19
C ASN A 106 18.51 4.99 -4.41
N GLY A 107 17.51 5.07 -5.32
CA GLY A 107 17.38 4.18 -6.46
C GLY A 107 16.77 2.81 -6.13
N PHE A 108 16.55 2.51 -4.85
CA PHE A 108 15.96 1.26 -4.38
C PHE A 108 14.53 1.43 -3.86
N ASN A 109 14.29 2.49 -3.07
CA ASN A 109 12.95 2.86 -2.60
C ASN A 109 12.12 3.43 -3.74
N GLU A 110 10.80 3.38 -3.61
CA GLU A 110 9.84 3.61 -4.69
C GLU A 110 8.72 4.56 -4.28
N LEU A 111 8.01 5.14 -5.26
CA LEU A 111 6.85 5.99 -5.02
C LEU A 111 5.62 5.49 -5.78
N ILE A 112 4.48 5.41 -5.10
CA ILE A 112 3.18 5.19 -5.72
C ILE A 112 2.53 6.56 -5.91
N VAL A 113 2.17 6.89 -7.16
CA VAL A 113 1.64 8.21 -7.54
C VAL A 113 0.32 8.11 -8.30
N ASN A 114 -0.51 9.19 -8.25
CA ASN A 114 -1.78 9.27 -8.98
C ASN A 114 -2.03 10.59 -9.69
N LYS A 115 -1.27 11.65 -9.37
CA LYS A 115 -1.44 12.99 -9.97
C LYS A 115 -0.32 13.27 -10.98
N PRO A 116 -0.65 13.59 -12.24
CA PRO A 116 0.37 13.85 -13.26
C PRO A 116 1.38 14.93 -12.86
N PHE A 117 0.91 16.06 -12.29
CA PHE A 117 1.80 17.14 -11.89
C PHE A 117 2.77 16.75 -10.75
N LEU A 118 2.34 15.85 -9.83
CA LEU A 118 3.22 15.32 -8.78
C LEU A 118 4.23 14.34 -9.39
N GLU A 119 3.79 13.50 -10.34
CA GLU A 119 4.66 12.59 -11.07
C GLU A 119 5.76 13.37 -11.81
N ASP A 120 5.39 14.38 -12.57
CA ASP A 120 6.34 15.25 -13.29
C ASP A 120 7.30 15.97 -12.34
N TYR A 121 6.78 16.41 -11.18
CA TYR A 121 7.60 17.04 -10.14
C TYR A 121 8.62 16.07 -9.57
N VAL A 122 8.21 14.86 -9.22
CA VAL A 122 9.10 13.84 -8.66
C VAL A 122 10.16 13.41 -9.68
N ARG A 123 9.76 13.13 -10.93
CA ARG A 123 10.72 12.76 -11.99
C ARG A 123 11.81 13.80 -12.20
N ARG A 124 11.48 15.08 -12.05
CA ARG A 124 12.47 16.20 -12.20
C ARG A 124 13.36 16.40 -10.98
N ASN A 125 12.81 16.29 -9.76
CA ASN A 125 13.52 16.67 -8.54
C ASN A 125 14.11 15.47 -7.79
N TYR A 126 13.55 14.26 -8.00
CA TYR A 126 13.94 13.01 -7.34
C TYR A 126 14.00 11.87 -8.36
N PRO A 127 14.87 11.95 -9.38
CA PRO A 127 14.85 11.08 -10.56
C PRO A 127 15.22 9.62 -10.28
N LYS A 128 15.80 9.32 -9.10
CA LYS A 128 16.19 7.96 -8.76
C LYS A 128 15.03 7.09 -8.28
N PHE A 129 13.85 7.68 -7.97
CA PHE A 129 12.71 6.86 -7.58
C PHE A 129 12.09 6.15 -8.77
N PRO A 130 12.00 4.80 -8.76
CA PRO A 130 11.06 4.09 -9.59
C PRO A 130 9.62 4.47 -9.21
N LEU A 131 8.79 4.81 -10.21
CA LEU A 131 7.41 5.20 -9.99
C LEU A 131 6.46 4.03 -10.26
N ILE A 132 5.37 4.00 -9.48
CA ILE A 132 4.30 3.01 -9.59
C ILE A 132 2.98 3.76 -9.79
N SER A 133 2.21 3.36 -10.80
CA SER A 133 0.87 3.91 -11.02
C SER A 133 -0.12 3.36 -9.99
N SER A 134 -0.89 4.24 -9.36
CA SER A 134 -1.78 3.90 -8.26
C SER A 134 -3.15 3.41 -8.73
N THR A 135 -3.71 2.41 -8.03
CA THR A 135 -5.12 1.99 -8.16
C THR A 135 -6.12 3.10 -7.78
N VAL A 136 -5.69 4.16 -7.09
CA VAL A 136 -6.53 5.36 -6.80
C VAL A 136 -6.97 6.06 -8.09
N LYS A 137 -6.28 5.86 -9.20
CA LYS A 137 -6.68 6.34 -10.54
C LYS A 137 -7.98 5.68 -11.03
N GLN A 138 -8.35 4.52 -10.51
CA GLN A 138 -9.57 3.77 -10.84
C GLN A 138 -9.70 3.49 -12.36
N ILE A 139 -8.64 2.95 -12.96
CA ILE A 139 -8.60 2.64 -14.39
C ILE A 139 -9.30 1.28 -14.61
N GLU A 140 -10.57 1.33 -15.04
CA GLU A 140 -11.37 0.15 -15.35
C GLU A 140 -11.48 -0.11 -16.88
N ASP A 141 -11.12 0.89 -17.68
CA ASP A 141 -11.12 0.81 -19.13
C ASP A 141 -9.80 0.24 -19.69
N TYR A 142 -9.88 -0.62 -20.70
CA TYR A 142 -8.72 -1.29 -21.29
C TYR A 142 -7.78 -0.31 -22.01
N ASP A 143 -8.33 0.61 -22.81
CA ASP A 143 -7.50 1.52 -23.61
C ASP A 143 -6.76 2.51 -22.70
N GLN A 144 -7.44 2.98 -21.63
CA GLN A 144 -6.80 3.81 -20.60
C GLN A 144 -5.68 3.05 -19.88
N LEU A 145 -5.86 1.75 -19.63
CA LEU A 145 -4.81 0.92 -19.02
C LEU A 145 -3.61 0.78 -19.98
N MET A 146 -3.85 0.59 -21.28
CA MET A 146 -2.77 0.51 -22.28
C MET A 146 -2.02 1.84 -22.39
N GLU A 147 -2.70 2.97 -22.31
CA GLU A 147 -2.03 4.30 -22.25
C GLU A 147 -1.18 4.45 -20.97
N GLU A 148 -1.63 3.88 -19.85
CA GLU A 148 -0.86 3.91 -18.61
C GLU A 148 0.44 3.09 -18.72
N PHE A 149 0.43 1.96 -19.42
CA PHE A 149 1.63 1.16 -19.66
C PHE A 149 2.66 1.81 -20.60
N LYS A 150 2.27 2.78 -21.43
CA LYS A 150 3.20 3.56 -22.25
C LYS A 150 4.06 4.52 -21.42
N LYS A 151 3.61 4.86 -20.21
CA LYS A 151 4.38 5.69 -19.28
C LYS A 151 5.48 4.86 -18.61
N ASP A 152 6.55 5.53 -18.21
CA ASP A 152 7.68 4.91 -17.53
C ASP A 152 7.36 4.63 -16.06
N TYR A 153 6.45 3.67 -15.82
CA TYR A 153 6.19 3.10 -14.50
C TYR A 153 6.87 1.74 -14.36
N LYS A 154 7.48 1.50 -13.20
CA LYS A 154 7.97 0.17 -12.83
C LYS A 154 6.82 -0.84 -12.77
N LEU A 155 5.71 -0.46 -12.12
CA LEU A 155 4.49 -1.26 -12.00
C LEU A 155 3.25 -0.38 -12.18
N VAL A 156 2.18 -1.01 -12.66
CA VAL A 156 0.83 -0.44 -12.72
C VAL A 156 -0.08 -1.27 -11.82
N VAL A 157 -0.62 -0.65 -10.75
CA VAL A 157 -1.57 -1.31 -9.86
C VAL A 157 -2.94 -1.30 -10.51
N LEU A 158 -3.46 -2.45 -10.90
CA LEU A 158 -4.79 -2.57 -11.48
C LEU A 158 -5.88 -2.09 -10.51
N ASP A 159 -6.96 -1.63 -11.08
CA ASP A 159 -8.20 -1.50 -10.33
C ASP A 159 -8.66 -2.89 -9.88
N TYR A 160 -9.06 -3.04 -8.62
CA TYR A 160 -9.45 -4.34 -8.10
C TYR A 160 -10.73 -4.90 -8.73
N ASN A 161 -11.51 -4.09 -9.46
CA ASN A 161 -12.64 -4.58 -10.24
C ASN A 161 -12.23 -5.39 -11.49
N TRP A 162 -10.92 -5.47 -11.79
CA TRP A 162 -10.36 -6.41 -12.76
C TRP A 162 -10.14 -7.81 -12.18
N ASN A 163 -10.11 -7.94 -10.86
CA ASN A 163 -9.80 -9.21 -10.21
C ASN A 163 -10.79 -10.29 -10.62
N ASN A 164 -10.27 -11.48 -10.91
CA ASN A 164 -11.01 -12.67 -11.30
C ASN A 164 -11.78 -12.58 -12.64
N ASP A 165 -11.73 -11.44 -13.34
CA ASP A 165 -12.18 -11.34 -14.73
C ASP A 165 -11.05 -11.80 -15.66
N PHE A 166 -10.88 -13.12 -15.75
CA PHE A 166 -9.77 -13.71 -16.49
C PHE A 166 -9.85 -13.50 -17.99
N GLU A 167 -11.05 -13.31 -18.56
CA GLU A 167 -11.21 -12.95 -19.97
C GLU A 167 -10.66 -11.54 -20.24
N LYS A 168 -10.90 -10.62 -19.31
CA LYS A 168 -10.38 -9.26 -19.38
C LYS A 168 -8.87 -9.23 -19.10
N LEU A 169 -8.39 -9.97 -18.12
CA LEU A 169 -6.97 -10.07 -17.78
C LEU A 169 -6.14 -10.69 -18.91
N ASP A 170 -6.71 -11.66 -19.64
CA ASP A 170 -6.02 -12.31 -20.75
C ASP A 170 -5.76 -11.40 -21.96
N LYS A 171 -6.55 -10.31 -22.09
CA LYS A 171 -6.32 -9.27 -23.12
C LYS A 171 -5.05 -8.46 -22.88
N ILE A 172 -4.53 -8.43 -21.63
CA ILE A 172 -3.28 -7.73 -21.32
C ILE A 172 -2.13 -8.49 -22.00
N PRO A 173 -1.32 -7.83 -22.85
CA PRO A 173 -0.18 -8.43 -23.50
C PRO A 173 0.75 -9.15 -22.52
N GLN A 174 1.23 -10.35 -22.89
CA GLN A 174 2.01 -11.20 -21.99
C GLN A 174 3.27 -10.51 -21.48
N GLU A 175 3.93 -9.72 -22.30
CA GLU A 175 5.13 -8.94 -21.97
C GLU A 175 4.88 -7.84 -20.93
N LEU A 176 3.62 -7.39 -20.76
CA LEU A 176 3.22 -6.38 -19.76
C LEU A 176 2.78 -6.98 -18.43
N ARG A 177 2.41 -8.28 -18.39
CA ARG A 177 1.82 -8.90 -17.19
C ARG A 177 2.75 -8.87 -15.98
N SER A 178 4.06 -8.95 -16.17
CA SER A 178 5.05 -8.81 -15.11
C SER A 178 5.16 -7.37 -14.54
N ARG A 179 4.57 -6.37 -15.22
CA ARG A 179 4.46 -4.98 -14.77
C ARG A 179 3.11 -4.68 -14.11
N VAL A 180 2.23 -5.67 -14.02
CA VAL A 180 0.93 -5.55 -13.37
C VAL A 180 1.06 -5.90 -11.89
N GLU A 181 0.50 -5.06 -11.01
CA GLU A 181 0.35 -5.36 -9.57
C GLU A 181 -1.13 -5.57 -9.26
N ILE A 182 -1.48 -6.72 -8.71
CA ILE A 182 -2.84 -7.13 -8.37
C ILE A 182 -3.09 -6.91 -6.87
N LEU A 183 -4.11 -6.11 -6.50
CA LEU A 183 -4.58 -5.99 -5.12
C LEU A 183 -5.44 -7.20 -4.78
N ILE A 184 -4.89 -8.18 -4.03
CA ILE A 184 -5.49 -9.52 -3.91
C ILE A 184 -6.58 -9.65 -2.84
N ASN A 185 -6.61 -8.76 -1.84
CA ASN A 185 -7.59 -8.79 -0.73
C ASN A 185 -8.27 -7.43 -0.53
N PRO A 186 -8.93 -6.85 -1.54
CA PRO A 186 -9.55 -5.55 -1.41
C PRO A 186 -10.65 -5.56 -0.34
N TYR A 187 -10.55 -4.63 0.61
CA TYR A 187 -11.56 -4.43 1.66
C TYR A 187 -12.73 -3.57 1.22
N CYS A 188 -12.63 -2.92 0.08
CA CYS A 188 -13.72 -2.12 -0.46
C CYS A 188 -14.75 -3.00 -1.17
N THR A 189 -16.04 -2.63 -1.05
CA THR A 189 -17.13 -3.31 -1.77
C THR A 189 -16.86 -3.29 -3.28
N PRO A 190 -17.03 -4.42 -3.98
CA PRO A 190 -16.91 -4.47 -5.44
C PRO A 190 -17.79 -3.42 -6.11
N HIS A 191 -17.28 -2.77 -7.16
CA HIS A 191 -17.98 -1.74 -7.95
C HIS A 191 -18.58 -0.58 -7.12
N CYS A 192 -17.94 -0.22 -6.00
CA CYS A 192 -18.43 0.83 -5.11
C CYS A 192 -18.47 2.20 -5.81
N LYS A 193 -19.67 2.70 -6.06
CA LYS A 193 -19.90 4.01 -6.71
C LYS A 193 -19.43 5.21 -5.87
N ARG A 194 -19.23 5.01 -4.57
CA ARG A 194 -18.79 6.06 -3.63
C ARG A 194 -17.27 6.07 -3.42
N ARG A 195 -16.50 5.17 -4.05
CA ARG A 195 -15.06 5.01 -3.84
C ARG A 195 -14.27 6.29 -4.10
N LYS A 196 -14.56 6.98 -5.20
CA LYS A 196 -13.93 8.26 -5.54
C LYS A 196 -14.14 9.30 -4.44
N GLN A 197 -15.39 9.50 -4.01
CA GLN A 197 -15.73 10.42 -2.92
C GLN A 197 -15.02 10.03 -1.61
N HIS A 198 -14.96 8.72 -1.30
CA HIS A 198 -14.24 8.24 -0.11
C HIS A 198 -12.76 8.59 -0.16
N TYR A 199 -12.09 8.40 -1.30
CA TYR A 199 -10.69 8.80 -1.44
C TYR A 199 -10.49 10.32 -1.29
N GLU A 200 -11.41 11.13 -1.78
CA GLU A 200 -11.39 12.60 -1.61
C GLU A 200 -11.53 13.00 -0.15
N VAL A 201 -12.48 12.40 0.58
CA VAL A 201 -12.66 12.63 2.03
C VAL A 201 -11.42 12.22 2.82
N LEU A 202 -10.81 11.06 2.51
CA LEU A 202 -9.55 10.65 3.12
C LEU A 202 -8.40 11.60 2.79
N GLY A 203 -8.35 12.13 1.59
CA GLY A 203 -7.36 13.13 1.16
C GLY A 203 -7.48 14.44 1.92
N GLU A 204 -8.72 14.94 2.12
CA GLU A 204 -8.97 16.15 2.93
C GLU A 204 -8.65 15.90 4.41
N SER A 205 -8.98 14.73 4.95
CA SER A 205 -8.58 14.36 6.32
C SER A 205 -7.06 14.34 6.47
N GLN A 206 -6.34 13.81 5.48
CA GLN A 206 -4.86 13.86 5.48
C GLN A 206 -4.32 15.29 5.45
N ARG A 207 -4.95 16.18 4.69
CA ARG A 207 -4.60 17.61 4.67
C ARG A 207 -4.83 18.27 6.04
N LYS A 208 -5.91 17.92 6.72
CA LYS A 208 -6.18 18.40 8.08
C LYS A 208 -5.14 17.86 9.08
N CYS A 209 -4.78 16.57 9.00
CA CYS A 209 -3.73 15.97 9.82
C CYS A 209 -2.38 16.69 9.65
N SER A 210 -1.97 16.98 8.41
CA SER A 210 -0.72 17.71 8.14
C SER A 210 -0.71 19.10 8.76
N LYS A 211 -1.81 19.84 8.66
CA LYS A 211 -1.94 21.19 9.27
C LYS A 211 -1.94 21.14 10.80
N GLN A 212 -2.63 20.17 11.40
CA GLN A 212 -2.67 20.02 12.85
C GLN A 212 -1.28 19.80 13.43
N THR A 213 -0.49 18.91 12.83
CA THR A 213 0.88 18.64 13.27
C THR A 213 1.75 19.90 13.26
N ILE A 214 1.60 20.78 12.26
CA ILE A 214 2.31 22.06 12.22
C ILE A 214 1.93 22.94 13.41
N TYR A 215 0.62 23.05 13.74
CA TYR A 215 0.16 23.85 14.87
C TYR A 215 0.65 23.28 16.20
N GLU A 216 0.63 21.95 16.38
CA GLU A 216 1.15 21.29 17.59
C GLU A 216 2.65 21.55 17.78
N GLN A 217 3.44 21.46 16.72
CA GLN A 217 4.88 21.76 16.75
C GLN A 217 5.17 23.24 17.13
N LEU A 218 4.27 24.16 16.76
CA LEU A 218 4.39 25.57 17.10
C LEU A 218 3.86 25.89 18.50
N GLY A 219 3.42 24.88 19.28
CA GLY A 219 2.87 25.06 20.62
C GLY A 219 1.49 25.73 20.64
N ALA A 220 0.84 25.87 19.51
CA ALA A 220 -0.49 26.43 19.39
C ALA A 220 -1.54 25.37 19.76
N VAL A 221 -1.84 25.24 21.06
CA VAL A 221 -2.95 24.40 21.53
C VAL A 221 -4.26 25.08 21.12
N ARG A 222 -4.82 24.66 19.99
CA ARG A 222 -6.23 24.94 19.67
C ARG A 222 -7.02 23.64 19.91
N SER A 223 -8.26 23.77 20.41
CA SER A 223 -9.24 22.69 20.33
C SER A 223 -9.58 22.48 18.84
N VAL A 224 -8.77 21.72 18.15
CA VAL A 224 -8.96 21.44 16.73
C VAL A 224 -9.98 20.31 16.65
N LYS A 225 -10.99 20.49 15.82
CA LYS A 225 -11.88 19.40 15.38
C LYS A 225 -11.03 18.20 14.99
N ASP A 226 -11.44 16.99 15.39
CA ASP A 226 -10.75 15.77 14.97
C ASP A 226 -10.52 15.79 13.45
N PRO A 227 -9.27 15.78 12.96
CA PRO A 227 -8.99 15.83 11.53
C PRO A 227 -9.56 14.62 10.77
N MET A 228 -9.89 13.55 11.50
CA MET A 228 -10.47 12.32 10.96
C MET A 228 -12.01 12.30 11.02
N GLU A 229 -12.67 13.33 11.60
CA GLU A 229 -14.12 13.35 11.80
C GLU A 229 -14.89 13.04 10.51
N ASP A 230 -14.55 13.68 9.39
CA ASP A 230 -15.26 13.47 8.12
C ASP A 230 -15.00 12.06 7.55
N ALA A 231 -13.79 11.53 7.73
CA ALA A 231 -13.45 10.17 7.30
C ALA A 231 -14.15 9.11 8.16
N ASN A 232 -14.22 9.32 9.48
CA ASN A 232 -14.88 8.42 10.42
C ASN A 232 -16.40 8.42 10.23
N ASN A 233 -16.97 9.57 9.87
CA ASN A 233 -18.40 9.74 9.63
C ASN A 233 -18.82 9.47 8.17
N PHE A 234 -17.88 9.09 7.30
CA PHE A 234 -18.20 8.75 5.92
C PHE A 234 -19.12 7.53 5.89
N ASN A 235 -20.36 7.69 5.40
CA ASN A 235 -21.32 6.61 5.28
C ASN A 235 -20.88 5.61 4.20
N CYS A 236 -19.97 4.71 4.57
CA CYS A 236 -19.48 3.64 3.72
C CYS A 236 -20.49 2.48 3.71
N PRO A 237 -20.88 1.94 2.53
CA PRO A 237 -21.73 0.76 2.48
C PRO A 237 -21.08 -0.49 3.06
N ASN A 238 -19.74 -0.50 3.13
CA ASN A 238 -18.98 -1.58 3.76
C ASN A 238 -18.71 -1.23 5.23
N THR A 239 -19.47 -1.83 6.13
CA THR A 239 -19.32 -1.67 7.59
C THR A 239 -18.52 -2.79 8.24
N ARG A 240 -18.03 -3.75 7.48
CA ARG A 240 -17.41 -4.98 7.98
C ARG A 240 -15.99 -5.11 7.46
N TYR A 241 -15.02 -4.76 8.30
CA TYR A 241 -13.59 -4.80 7.99
C TYR A 241 -12.91 -6.03 8.61
N ASN A 242 -13.40 -7.22 8.25
CA ASN A 242 -12.85 -8.48 8.73
C ASN A 242 -12.33 -9.29 7.53
N PHE A 243 -11.12 -9.85 7.64
CA PHE A 243 -10.50 -10.64 6.58
C PHE A 243 -11.42 -11.75 6.07
N TYR A 244 -12.06 -12.51 6.94
CA TYR A 244 -12.95 -13.61 6.53
C TYR A 244 -14.21 -13.16 5.78
N GLN A 245 -14.64 -11.91 5.98
CA GLN A 245 -15.82 -11.39 5.28
C GLN A 245 -15.50 -10.97 3.85
N ILE A 246 -14.29 -10.46 3.59
CA ILE A 246 -13.89 -10.07 2.24
C ILE A 246 -13.65 -11.27 1.32
N THR A 247 -13.42 -12.46 1.88
CA THR A 247 -13.28 -13.70 1.07
C THR A 247 -14.53 -14.02 0.25
N HIS A 248 -15.68 -13.43 0.60
CA HIS A 248 -16.94 -13.56 -0.14
C HIS A 248 -17.11 -12.54 -1.26
N TYR A 249 -16.20 -11.56 -1.40
CA TYR A 249 -16.28 -10.60 -2.48
C TYR A 249 -15.78 -11.19 -3.81
N SER A 250 -16.46 -10.85 -4.91
CA SER A 250 -16.05 -11.27 -6.25
C SER A 250 -14.65 -10.78 -6.63
N THR A 251 -14.18 -9.72 -5.97
CA THR A 251 -12.87 -9.11 -6.18
C THR A 251 -11.77 -9.69 -5.29
N PHE A 252 -12.11 -10.59 -4.37
CA PHE A 252 -11.12 -11.30 -3.56
C PHE A 252 -10.41 -12.35 -4.41
N VAL A 253 -9.09 -12.34 -4.43
CA VAL A 253 -8.29 -13.33 -5.13
C VAL A 253 -7.91 -14.43 -4.15
N SER A 254 -8.30 -15.67 -4.44
CA SER A 254 -7.98 -16.80 -3.58
C SER A 254 -6.48 -17.13 -3.62
N ASN A 255 -6.00 -17.76 -2.56
CA ASN A 255 -4.63 -18.28 -2.51
C ASN A 255 -4.35 -19.25 -3.69
N ASN A 256 -5.31 -20.13 -4.00
CA ASN A 256 -5.19 -21.06 -5.11
C ASN A 256 -5.07 -20.34 -6.47
N ASP A 257 -5.81 -19.23 -6.66
CA ASP A 257 -5.70 -18.45 -7.88
C ASP A 257 -4.36 -17.71 -7.95
N VAL A 258 -3.85 -17.19 -6.82
CA VAL A 258 -2.53 -16.55 -6.76
C VAL A 258 -1.44 -17.50 -7.27
N TYR A 259 -1.33 -18.67 -6.66
CA TYR A 259 -0.25 -19.63 -6.95
C TYR A 259 -0.49 -20.50 -8.20
N GLY A 260 -1.72 -20.58 -8.68
CA GLY A 260 -2.07 -21.23 -9.94
C GLY A 260 -2.30 -20.19 -11.04
N ARG A 261 -3.55 -19.85 -11.24
CA ARG A 261 -4.04 -19.14 -12.42
C ARG A 261 -3.35 -17.83 -12.73
N TYR A 262 -3.09 -16.98 -11.71
CA TYR A 262 -2.40 -15.70 -11.94
C TYR A 262 -0.94 -15.89 -12.33
N LEU A 263 -0.20 -16.77 -11.62
CA LEU A 263 1.19 -17.07 -11.97
C LEU A 263 1.29 -17.75 -13.34
N ASP A 264 0.38 -18.67 -13.68
CA ASP A 264 0.34 -19.36 -14.97
C ASP A 264 0.09 -18.36 -16.12
N MET A 265 -0.72 -17.33 -15.87
CA MET A 265 -0.94 -16.24 -16.83
C MET A 265 0.26 -15.26 -16.94
N GLY A 266 1.22 -15.31 -16.04
CA GLY A 266 2.38 -14.41 -16.01
C GLY A 266 2.26 -13.19 -15.11
N PHE A 267 1.21 -13.09 -14.28
CA PHE A 267 1.07 -12.06 -13.24
C PHE A 267 1.78 -12.51 -11.98
N ASN A 268 2.74 -11.75 -11.50
CA ASN A 268 3.54 -12.17 -10.35
C ASN A 268 3.75 -11.09 -9.27
N ASN A 269 3.10 -9.94 -9.37
CA ASN A 269 3.15 -8.92 -8.33
C ASN A 269 1.78 -8.82 -7.64
N PHE A 270 1.77 -9.12 -6.35
CA PHE A 270 0.56 -9.22 -5.53
C PHE A 270 0.64 -8.23 -4.36
N LYS A 271 -0.34 -7.35 -4.28
CA LYS A 271 -0.45 -6.36 -3.21
C LYS A 271 -1.44 -6.83 -2.17
N ILE A 272 -1.01 -6.84 -0.91
CA ILE A 272 -1.88 -7.10 0.24
C ILE A 272 -2.38 -5.78 0.80
N GLU A 273 -3.70 -5.56 0.86
CA GLU A 273 -4.29 -4.43 1.56
C GLU A 273 -4.23 -4.65 3.07
N GLY A 274 -3.89 -3.61 3.84
CA GLY A 274 -3.79 -3.74 5.29
C GLY A 274 -3.44 -2.46 6.03
N ARG A 275 -3.17 -1.33 5.34
CA ARG A 275 -2.84 -0.07 6.01
C ARG A 275 -3.96 0.35 6.97
N VAL A 276 -3.59 0.68 8.21
CA VAL A 276 -4.45 1.09 9.32
C VAL A 276 -5.55 0.08 9.71
N LEU A 277 -5.50 -1.13 9.17
CA LEU A 277 -6.34 -2.22 9.66
C LEU A 277 -5.82 -2.73 11.02
N SER A 278 -6.66 -3.47 11.74
CA SER A 278 -6.23 -4.10 12.98
C SER A 278 -5.13 -5.14 12.73
N LYS A 279 -4.20 -5.28 13.68
CA LYS A 279 -3.11 -6.27 13.60
C LYS A 279 -3.61 -7.69 13.26
N PRO A 280 -4.70 -8.21 13.86
CA PRO A 280 -5.23 -9.53 13.48
C PRO A 280 -5.61 -9.65 12.01
N ASN A 281 -6.27 -8.63 11.41
CA ASN A 281 -6.64 -8.66 10.00
C ASN A 281 -5.42 -8.73 9.06
N VAL A 282 -4.36 -8.03 9.42
CA VAL A 282 -3.09 -8.06 8.65
C VAL A 282 -2.42 -9.42 8.79
N ILE A 283 -2.37 -9.98 10.01
CA ILE A 283 -1.83 -11.32 10.26
C ILE A 283 -2.60 -12.38 9.47
N GLU A 284 -3.94 -12.35 9.48
CA GLU A 284 -4.74 -13.32 8.73
C GLU A 284 -4.47 -13.23 7.21
N SER A 285 -4.25 -12.01 6.68
CA SER A 285 -3.84 -11.87 5.28
C SER A 285 -2.49 -12.52 5.01
N TYR A 286 -1.50 -12.32 5.89
CA TYR A 286 -0.18 -12.93 5.74
C TYR A 286 -0.23 -14.46 5.87
N VAL A 287 -0.92 -14.95 6.88
CA VAL A 287 -1.09 -16.39 7.11
C VAL A 287 -1.80 -17.05 5.92
N TYR A 288 -2.83 -16.41 5.38
CA TYR A 288 -3.59 -16.96 4.25
C TYR A 288 -2.76 -17.05 2.97
N TYR A 289 -2.01 -15.97 2.63
CA TYR A 289 -1.31 -15.90 1.34
C TYR A 289 0.11 -16.43 1.37
N LEU A 290 0.81 -16.37 2.49
CA LEU A 290 2.25 -16.65 2.53
C LEU A 290 2.58 -17.98 3.18
N VAL A 291 1.72 -18.50 4.09
CA VAL A 291 2.05 -19.63 4.96
C VAL A 291 1.42 -20.92 4.45
N LYS A 292 2.23 -21.98 4.38
CA LYS A 292 1.76 -23.35 4.05
C LYS A 292 0.69 -23.80 5.05
N PRO A 293 -0.35 -24.50 4.62
CA PRO A 293 -1.51 -24.85 5.46
C PRO A 293 -1.15 -25.47 6.81
N GLU A 294 -0.16 -26.35 6.85
CA GLU A 294 0.27 -27.09 8.03
C GLU A 294 0.94 -26.21 9.11
N TYR A 295 1.44 -25.03 8.74
CA TYR A 295 2.11 -24.11 9.66
C TYR A 295 1.25 -22.90 10.06
N ARG A 296 0.05 -22.74 9.51
CA ARG A 296 -0.79 -21.54 9.68
C ARG A 296 -1.08 -21.21 11.13
N ASP A 297 -1.44 -22.20 11.95
CA ASP A 297 -1.76 -21.95 13.36
C ASP A 297 -0.53 -21.56 14.17
N ARG A 298 0.59 -22.18 13.89
CA ARG A 298 1.88 -21.86 14.51
C ARG A 298 2.29 -20.42 14.18
N VAL A 299 2.37 -20.05 12.91
CA VAL A 299 2.79 -18.72 12.47
C VAL A 299 1.82 -17.66 12.98
N ARG A 300 0.50 -17.92 12.94
CA ARG A 300 -0.51 -17.02 13.50
C ARG A 300 -0.26 -16.72 14.97
N LEU A 301 -0.03 -17.76 15.78
CA LEU A 301 0.22 -17.62 17.22
C LEU A 301 1.51 -16.83 17.47
N GLU A 302 2.59 -17.15 16.77
CA GLU A 302 3.87 -16.45 16.90
C GLU A 302 3.74 -14.96 16.55
N MET A 303 3.07 -14.62 15.45
CA MET A 303 2.84 -13.23 15.03
C MET A 303 1.91 -12.45 16.00
N LEU A 304 0.88 -13.10 16.56
CA LEU A 304 -0.03 -12.47 17.53
C LEU A 304 0.67 -12.17 18.85
N THR A 305 1.55 -13.06 19.30
CA THR A 305 2.26 -12.95 20.59
C THR A 305 3.56 -12.16 20.48
N HIS A 306 4.05 -11.93 19.27
CA HIS A 306 5.25 -11.13 19.05
C HIS A 306 5.13 -9.74 19.68
N ARG A 307 6.04 -9.44 20.61
CA ARG A 307 6.22 -8.12 21.21
C ARG A 307 7.50 -7.51 20.64
N PRO A 308 7.47 -6.27 20.15
CA PRO A 308 8.70 -5.58 19.76
C PRO A 308 9.68 -5.60 20.90
N GLN A 309 10.95 -5.88 20.60
CA GLN A 309 12.01 -5.64 21.59
C GLN A 309 12.13 -4.12 21.76
N VAL A 310 11.96 -3.65 22.99
CA VAL A 310 12.03 -2.24 23.41
C VAL A 310 13.48 -1.75 23.32
#